data_3beb72514cab367c67952029be7354cb
#
_entry.id   3beb72514cab367c67952029be7354cb
#
_cell.length_a   1.000
_cell.length_b   1.000
_cell.length_c   1.000
_cell.angle_alpha   90.00
_cell.angle_beta   90.00
_cell.angle_gamma   90.00
#
_symmetry.space_group_name_H-M   'P 1'
#
loop_
_entity.id
_entity.type
_entity.pdbx_description
1 polymer ?
#
loop_
_entity_poly.entity_id
_entity_poly.type
_entity_poly.pdbx_seq_one_letter_code
_entity_poly.pdbx_strand_id
1 'polypeptide(L)'
;LCVTTATAYRLRHSRPATLATAGNRWGTVSNKKRQLTTKETALLPINQLKCVTLQPLLASFIRWHTITATDLFYRSITIIILIHHYLKTFEELGVSEVIRRAIEELGFEHPMPVQEEVIPYLLGHSNDVIALAQTGTGKTAAFGIPLLQRVDPTQRHTQAIVLSPTRELCLQIADDLKDFSKYIKGINVVAVYGGTSIVDQIHALKHGAQIIVATPGRLIDLMNRGVAQLDRVEN
;
A
#
# COMPACT_ATOMS: atom_id res chain seq x y z
N LEU A 1 10.36 10.82 19.26
CA LEU A 1 9.65 9.52 19.26
C LEU A 1 9.16 9.24 17.85
N CYS A 2 9.93 8.40 17.14
CA CYS A 2 9.60 7.99 15.77
C CYS A 2 8.60 6.82 15.87
N VAL A 3 7.32 7.05 15.58
CA VAL A 3 6.33 5.97 15.50
C VAL A 3 6.41 5.39 14.09
N THR A 4 7.09 4.26 13.98
CA THR A 4 7.14 3.49 12.72
C THR A 4 5.85 2.68 12.61
N THR A 5 4.91 3.12 11.80
CA THR A 5 3.72 2.32 11.47
C THR A 5 4.10 1.26 10.44
N ALA A 6 4.19 0.02 10.86
CA ALA A 6 4.28 -1.13 9.97
C ALA A 6 2.88 -1.46 9.45
N THR A 7 2.68 -1.48 8.14
CA THR A 7 1.44 -1.91 7.51
C THR A 7 1.70 -3.24 6.82
N ALA A 8 1.10 -4.31 7.34
CA ALA A 8 1.21 -5.64 6.75
C ALA A 8 -0.02 -5.93 5.89
N TYR A 9 0.19 -6.40 4.67
CA TYR A 9 -0.87 -6.80 3.74
C TYR A 9 -0.76 -8.29 3.47
N ARG A 10 -1.89 -8.99 3.62
CA ARG A 10 -1.97 -10.42 3.31
C ARG A 10 -2.90 -10.63 2.12
N LEU A 11 -2.34 -11.12 1.03
CA LEU A 11 -3.10 -11.62 -0.11
C LEU A 11 -3.28 -13.13 0.07
N ARG A 12 -4.51 -13.59 0.21
CA ARG A 12 -4.81 -15.02 0.35
C ARG A 12 -5.33 -15.57 -0.97
N HIS A 13 -4.53 -16.36 -1.63
CA HIS A 13 -5.02 -17.38 -2.55
C HIS A 13 -5.18 -18.70 -1.77
N SER A 14 -6.38 -19.05 -1.33
CA SER A 14 -6.66 -20.37 -0.78
C SER A 14 -7.58 -21.14 -1.73
N ARG A 15 -7.08 -22.24 -2.29
CA ARG A 15 -7.92 -23.30 -2.83
C ARG A 15 -8.80 -23.85 -1.71
N PRO A 16 -10.06 -24.28 -1.98
CA PRO A 16 -10.92 -24.83 -0.94
C PRO A 16 -10.33 -26.15 -0.43
N ALA A 17 -9.96 -26.18 0.85
CA ALA A 17 -9.67 -27.41 1.54
C ALA A 17 -10.99 -27.96 2.10
N THR A 18 -11.32 -29.19 1.72
CA THR A 18 -12.41 -30.01 2.25
C THR A 18 -12.44 -29.99 3.77
N LEU A 19 -13.60 -29.64 4.32
CA LEU A 19 -13.89 -29.79 5.76
C LEU A 19 -13.85 -31.27 6.14
N ALA A 20 -12.90 -31.65 6.98
CA ALA A 20 -12.99 -32.84 7.83
C ALA A 20 -13.43 -32.39 9.23
N THR A 21 -14.58 -32.85 9.65
CA THR A 21 -15.14 -32.69 10.99
C THR A 21 -14.29 -33.42 12.00
N ALA A 22 -13.74 -32.71 13.00
CA ALA A 22 -13.22 -33.34 14.21
C ALA A 22 -13.42 -32.44 15.44
N GLY A 23 -14.02 -33.00 16.40
CA GLY A 23 -14.54 -32.63 17.69
C GLY A 23 -13.76 -31.67 18.58
N ASN A 24 -14.54 -31.01 19.40
CA ASN A 24 -14.21 -30.18 20.55
C ASN A 24 -13.14 -30.80 21.47
N ARG A 25 -12.03 -30.08 21.64
CA ARG A 25 -11.25 -30.18 22.89
C ARG A 25 -10.47 -28.89 23.13
N TRP A 26 -10.92 -28.10 24.07
CA TRP A 26 -10.16 -26.97 24.62
C TRP A 26 -9.00 -27.47 25.45
N GLY A 27 -7.80 -27.36 24.94
CA GLY A 27 -6.56 -27.58 25.67
C GLY A 27 -5.95 -26.28 26.10
N THR A 28 -5.72 -26.12 27.40
CA THR A 28 -5.01 -25.01 28.03
C THR A 28 -3.62 -24.83 27.43
N VAL A 29 -3.36 -23.66 26.85
CA VAL A 29 -2.02 -23.30 26.35
C VAL A 29 -1.18 -22.83 27.52
N SER A 30 -0.26 -23.68 27.96
CA SER A 30 0.79 -23.39 28.92
C SER A 30 1.75 -22.32 28.35
N ASN A 31 1.93 -21.25 29.14
CA ASN A 31 2.94 -20.22 28.93
C ASN A 31 4.36 -20.80 28.98
N LYS A 32 4.93 -21.17 27.87
CA LYS A 32 6.37 -21.41 27.76
C LYS A 32 7.02 -20.17 27.11
N LYS A 33 7.58 -19.29 27.97
CA LYS A 33 8.55 -18.29 27.57
C LYS A 33 9.69 -18.97 26.81
N ARG A 34 9.70 -18.90 25.49
CA ARG A 34 10.91 -19.15 24.72
C ARG A 34 11.74 -17.87 24.77
N GLN A 35 12.83 -17.93 25.53
CA GLN A 35 13.94 -16.99 25.36
C GLN A 35 14.44 -17.15 23.91
N LEU A 36 14.22 -16.13 23.11
CA LEU A 36 14.88 -15.98 21.81
C LEU A 36 16.33 -15.67 22.10
N THR A 37 17.18 -16.71 22.01
CA THR A 37 18.63 -16.54 21.92
C THR A 37 18.94 -15.75 20.64
N THR A 38 19.61 -14.64 20.82
CA THR A 38 20.26 -13.83 19.81
C THR A 38 21.29 -14.64 19.02
N LYS A 39 20.85 -15.26 17.91
CA LYS A 39 21.71 -15.74 16.80
C LYS A 39 20.78 -16.33 15.73
N GLU A 40 20.39 -15.45 14.84
CA GLU A 40 20.08 -15.70 13.42
C GLU A 40 19.38 -14.46 12.86
N THR A 41 20.09 -13.34 12.88
CA THR A 41 19.93 -12.32 11.86
C THR A 41 20.46 -12.95 10.58
N ALA A 42 19.59 -13.57 9.80
CA ALA A 42 19.88 -13.83 8.40
C ALA A 42 20.03 -12.48 7.73
N LEU A 43 21.26 -11.99 7.71
CA LEU A 43 21.69 -10.91 6.84
C LEU A 43 21.41 -11.37 5.42
N LEU A 44 20.33 -10.88 4.83
CA LEU A 44 20.23 -10.85 3.38
C LEU A 44 21.53 -10.23 2.85
N PRO A 45 22.16 -10.81 1.84
CA PRO A 45 23.44 -10.34 1.37
C PRO A 45 23.30 -8.89 0.90
N ILE A 46 24.05 -8.00 1.57
CA ILE A 46 24.17 -6.57 1.31
C ILE A 46 24.69 -6.27 -0.13
N ASN A 47 24.96 -7.30 -0.92
CA ASN A 47 25.54 -7.20 -2.25
C ASN A 47 24.56 -6.83 -3.40
N GLN A 48 23.32 -6.44 -3.10
CA GLN A 48 22.40 -5.91 -4.11
C GLN A 48 21.94 -4.48 -3.88
N LEU A 49 22.45 -3.80 -2.85
CA LEU A 49 22.45 -2.36 -2.83
C LEU A 49 23.51 -1.88 -3.84
N LYS A 50 23.12 -1.78 -5.10
CA LYS A 50 23.81 -0.90 -6.04
C LYS A 50 23.55 0.54 -5.59
N CYS A 51 24.24 0.93 -4.53
CA CYS A 51 24.56 2.32 -4.30
C CYS A 51 25.43 2.72 -5.48
N VAL A 52 24.84 3.23 -6.56
CA VAL A 52 25.57 3.90 -7.62
C VAL A 52 26.10 5.16 -6.99
N THR A 53 27.25 5.02 -6.33
CA THR A 53 28.05 6.18 -5.90
C THR A 53 28.48 6.87 -7.19
N LEU A 54 27.85 7.98 -7.49
CA LEU A 54 28.23 8.95 -8.55
C LEU A 54 29.67 9.55 -8.32
N GLN A 55 30.41 9.06 -7.33
CA GLN A 55 31.74 9.56 -6.97
C GLN A 55 32.83 9.39 -8.03
N PRO A 56 32.91 8.33 -8.84
CA PRO A 56 34.01 8.27 -9.83
C PRO A 56 33.82 9.19 -11.04
N LEU A 57 32.59 9.60 -11.36
CA LEU A 57 32.34 10.50 -12.49
C LEU A 57 32.54 11.98 -12.14
N LEU A 58 32.40 12.36 -10.88
CA LEU A 58 32.64 13.73 -10.42
C LEU A 58 34.14 14.05 -10.25
N ALA A 59 34.97 13.07 -9.89
CA ALA A 59 36.38 13.29 -9.63
C ALA A 59 37.21 13.56 -10.90
N SER A 60 36.80 13.09 -12.07
CA SER A 60 37.49 13.33 -13.35
C SER A 60 37.11 14.65 -14.03
N PHE A 61 36.09 15.35 -13.54
CA PHE A 61 35.58 16.58 -14.16
C PHE A 61 36.01 17.87 -13.47
N ILE A 62 36.68 17.79 -12.32
CA ILE A 62 37.22 19.01 -11.65
C ILE A 62 38.63 19.27 -12.14
N ARG A 63 38.78 19.56 -13.42
CA ARG A 63 40.00 20.23 -13.91
C ARG A 63 39.69 21.72 -13.93
N TRP A 64 40.42 22.50 -13.15
CA TRP A 64 40.33 23.95 -13.03
C TRP A 64 40.41 24.64 -14.41
N HIS A 65 39.26 24.87 -15.04
CA HIS A 65 39.10 25.89 -16.06
C HIS A 65 38.09 26.90 -15.52
N THR A 66 38.31 28.15 -15.77
CA THR A 66 37.41 29.27 -15.46
C THR A 66 35.98 28.89 -15.88
N ILE A 67 35.16 28.48 -14.92
CA ILE A 67 33.78 28.06 -15.17
C ILE A 67 33.01 29.34 -15.49
N THR A 68 32.57 29.48 -16.72
CA THR A 68 31.72 30.61 -17.13
C THR A 68 30.27 30.37 -16.64
N ALA A 69 29.50 31.42 -16.47
CA ALA A 69 28.10 31.33 -16.08
C ALA A 69 27.29 30.43 -17.05
N THR A 70 27.70 30.39 -18.30
CA THR A 70 27.14 29.53 -19.36
C THR A 70 27.42 28.03 -19.08
N ASP A 71 28.62 27.68 -18.63
CA ASP A 71 28.94 26.29 -18.27
C ASP A 71 28.12 25.78 -17.09
N LEU A 72 27.90 26.63 -16.07
CA LEU A 72 27.03 26.32 -14.94
C LEU A 72 25.60 26.12 -15.40
N PHE A 73 25.11 26.96 -16.31
CA PHE A 73 23.77 26.85 -16.85
C PHE A 73 23.57 25.55 -17.66
N TYR A 74 24.49 25.22 -18.57
CA TYR A 74 24.45 23.96 -19.33
C TYR A 74 24.57 22.72 -18.44
N ARG A 75 25.44 22.74 -17.42
CA ARG A 75 25.56 21.66 -16.46
C ARG A 75 24.28 21.48 -15.63
N SER A 76 23.66 22.58 -15.20
CA SER A 76 22.37 22.53 -14.49
C SER A 76 21.27 21.94 -15.35
N ILE A 77 21.16 22.35 -16.61
CA ILE A 77 20.19 21.79 -17.57
C ILE A 77 20.45 20.30 -17.82
N THR A 78 21.72 19.92 -18.02
CA THR A 78 22.08 18.50 -18.23
C THR A 78 21.74 17.64 -17.01
N ILE A 79 21.98 18.15 -15.80
CA ILE A 79 21.62 17.45 -14.56
C ILE A 79 20.09 17.34 -14.43
N ILE A 80 19.33 18.40 -14.74
CA ILE A 80 17.86 18.40 -14.70
C ILE A 80 17.31 17.40 -15.74
N ILE A 81 17.86 17.38 -16.95
CA ILE A 81 17.45 16.41 -17.99
C ILE A 81 17.78 14.98 -17.56
N LEU A 82 18.96 14.74 -16.98
CA LEU A 82 19.34 13.43 -16.45
C LEU A 82 18.45 12.98 -15.29
N ILE A 83 18.13 13.88 -14.36
CA ILE A 83 17.22 13.59 -13.25
C ILE A 83 15.82 13.28 -13.80
N HIS A 84 15.33 14.06 -14.75
CA HIS A 84 14.02 13.82 -15.37
C HIS A 84 13.96 12.49 -16.14
N HIS A 85 15.07 12.06 -16.75
CA HIS A 85 15.17 10.77 -17.45
C HIS A 85 15.30 9.56 -16.49
N TYR A 86 15.65 9.81 -15.20
CA TYR A 86 15.79 8.78 -14.17
C TYR A 86 14.53 8.62 -13.30
N LEU A 87 13.60 9.57 -13.34
CA LEU A 87 12.36 9.49 -12.57
C LEU A 87 11.37 8.58 -13.31
N LYS A 88 11.01 7.48 -12.66
CA LYS A 88 9.94 6.61 -13.15
C LYS A 88 8.61 7.35 -13.19
N THR A 89 7.74 6.92 -14.07
CA THR A 89 6.36 7.40 -14.16
C THR A 89 5.39 6.36 -13.58
N PHE A 90 4.20 6.77 -13.18
CA PHE A 90 3.16 5.82 -12.73
C PHE A 90 2.74 4.86 -13.84
N GLU A 91 2.89 5.25 -15.11
CA GLU A 91 2.67 4.38 -16.25
C GLU A 91 3.66 3.22 -16.31
N GLU A 92 4.95 3.51 -16.14
CA GLU A 92 6.02 2.50 -16.08
C GLU A 92 5.85 1.54 -14.90
N LEU A 93 5.18 1.97 -13.82
CA LEU A 93 4.82 1.11 -12.69
C LEU A 93 3.61 0.20 -12.98
N GLY A 94 2.95 0.33 -14.14
CA GLY A 94 1.77 -0.44 -14.52
C GLY A 94 0.45 0.13 -14.00
N VAL A 95 0.42 1.41 -13.59
CA VAL A 95 -0.80 2.07 -13.14
C VAL A 95 -1.70 2.39 -14.33
N SER A 96 -2.96 1.99 -14.27
CA SER A 96 -3.95 2.21 -15.31
C SER A 96 -4.22 3.70 -15.56
N GLU A 97 -4.54 4.07 -16.80
CA GLU A 97 -4.81 5.45 -17.20
C GLU A 97 -5.91 6.11 -16.36
N VAL A 98 -6.94 5.36 -16.02
CA VAL A 98 -8.09 5.85 -15.23
C VAL A 98 -7.65 6.31 -13.83
N ILE A 99 -6.74 5.55 -13.19
CA ILE A 99 -6.19 5.90 -11.88
C ILE A 99 -5.14 7.01 -12.04
N ARG A 100 -4.27 6.93 -13.05
CA ARG A 100 -3.27 7.98 -13.32
C ARG A 100 -3.92 9.35 -13.40
N ARG A 101 -5.00 9.47 -14.17
CA ARG A 101 -5.75 10.72 -14.28
C ARG A 101 -6.25 11.23 -12.93
N ALA A 102 -6.70 10.34 -12.04
CA ALA A 102 -7.18 10.74 -10.71
C ALA A 102 -6.04 11.24 -9.81
N ILE A 103 -4.89 10.56 -9.81
CA ILE A 103 -3.75 10.94 -8.98
C ILE A 103 -3.02 12.19 -9.52
N GLU A 104 -3.00 12.41 -10.83
CA GLU A 104 -2.48 13.63 -11.45
C GLU A 104 -3.26 14.87 -10.99
N GLU A 105 -4.59 14.79 -10.90
CA GLU A 105 -5.42 15.88 -10.37
C GLU A 105 -5.15 16.17 -8.88
N LEU A 106 -4.63 15.19 -8.13
CA LEU A 106 -4.20 15.34 -6.74
C LEU A 106 -2.75 15.85 -6.62
N GLY A 107 -2.08 16.13 -7.75
CA GLY A 107 -0.71 16.63 -7.78
C GLY A 107 0.39 15.57 -7.67
N PHE A 108 0.07 14.31 -7.97
CA PHE A 108 1.08 13.24 -8.04
C PHE A 108 1.77 13.29 -9.41
N GLU A 109 2.92 13.95 -9.48
CA GLU A 109 3.72 14.05 -10.71
C GLU A 109 4.61 12.82 -10.92
N HIS A 110 5.30 12.41 -9.86
CA HIS A 110 6.22 11.27 -9.88
C HIS A 110 5.98 10.35 -8.68
N PRO A 111 6.19 9.03 -8.85
CA PRO A 111 6.06 8.09 -7.73
C PRO A 111 7.17 8.30 -6.69
N MET A 112 6.81 8.17 -5.44
CA MET A 112 7.75 8.14 -4.32
C MET A 112 8.49 6.79 -4.28
N PRO A 113 9.70 6.71 -3.67
CA PRO A 113 10.49 5.47 -3.65
C PRO A 113 9.73 4.23 -3.17
N VAL A 114 8.87 4.35 -2.15
CA VAL A 114 8.04 3.23 -1.67
C VAL A 114 7.00 2.81 -2.69
N GLN A 115 6.50 3.74 -3.50
CA GLN A 115 5.53 3.45 -4.57
C GLN A 115 6.21 2.75 -5.74
N GLU A 116 7.42 3.18 -6.09
CA GLU A 116 8.22 2.56 -7.17
C GLU A 116 8.52 1.08 -6.91
N GLU A 117 8.67 0.70 -5.64
CA GLU A 117 8.97 -0.67 -5.23
C GLU A 117 7.68 -1.50 -5.05
N VAL A 118 6.69 -0.94 -4.34
CA VAL A 118 5.52 -1.69 -3.90
C VAL A 118 4.47 -1.86 -5.00
N ILE A 119 4.22 -0.81 -5.82
CA ILE A 119 3.16 -0.87 -6.84
C ILE A 119 3.41 -1.98 -7.86
N PRO A 120 4.56 -2.02 -8.57
CA PRO A 120 4.79 -3.07 -9.57
C PRO A 120 4.89 -4.46 -8.94
N TYR A 121 5.41 -4.56 -7.72
CA TYR A 121 5.46 -5.83 -7.01
C TYR A 121 4.06 -6.38 -6.72
N LEU A 122 3.15 -5.55 -6.17
CA LEU A 122 1.78 -5.96 -5.89
C LEU A 122 0.97 -6.22 -7.16
N LEU A 123 1.24 -5.53 -8.26
CA LEU A 123 0.56 -5.78 -9.54
C LEU A 123 1.04 -7.08 -10.20
N GLY A 124 2.33 -7.40 -10.07
CA GLY A 124 2.94 -8.59 -10.72
C GLY A 124 2.90 -9.87 -9.90
N HIS A 125 2.65 -9.81 -8.59
CA HIS A 125 2.73 -10.95 -7.69
C HIS A 125 1.49 -11.03 -6.78
N SER A 126 1.16 -12.26 -6.36
CA SER A 126 0.10 -12.53 -5.38
C SER A 126 0.65 -12.84 -3.98
N ASN A 127 1.86 -12.40 -3.68
CA ASN A 127 2.53 -12.67 -2.41
C ASN A 127 2.24 -11.58 -1.37
N ASP A 128 2.40 -11.94 -0.10
CA ASP A 128 2.34 -11.00 1.02
C ASP A 128 3.54 -10.03 0.96
N VAL A 129 3.30 -8.77 1.32
CA VAL A 129 4.32 -7.70 1.36
C VAL A 129 4.35 -7.04 2.73
N ILE A 130 5.54 -6.83 3.25
CA ILE A 130 5.77 -5.96 4.41
C ILE A 130 6.60 -4.76 3.93
N ALA A 131 5.97 -3.60 3.89
CA ALA A 131 6.63 -2.35 3.49
C ALA A 131 6.78 -1.41 4.69
N LEU A 132 8.01 -1.03 4.98
CA LEU A 132 8.36 -0.08 6.04
C LEU A 132 8.76 1.26 5.42
N ALA A 133 8.02 2.31 5.73
CA ALA A 133 8.31 3.65 5.25
C ALA A 133 7.85 4.70 6.27
N GLN A 134 8.46 5.87 6.26
CA GLN A 134 8.11 6.97 7.16
C GLN A 134 6.71 7.53 6.87
N THR A 135 6.15 8.32 7.79
CA THR A 135 4.90 9.05 7.54
C THR A 135 5.09 10.09 6.43
N GLY A 136 4.06 10.30 5.61
CA GLY A 136 4.12 11.25 4.50
C GLY A 136 4.86 10.78 3.24
N THR A 137 5.27 9.50 3.16
CA THR A 137 5.97 8.94 1.99
C THR A 137 5.04 8.32 0.94
N GLY A 138 3.73 8.59 1.00
CA GLY A 138 2.77 8.08 0.02
C GLY A 138 2.43 6.59 0.15
N LYS A 139 2.51 6.02 1.37
CA LYS A 139 2.15 4.61 1.62
C LYS A 139 0.73 4.25 1.19
N THR A 140 -0.25 5.15 1.41
CA THR A 140 -1.64 4.90 1.01
C THR A 140 -1.74 4.63 -0.48
N ALA A 141 -1.08 5.44 -1.31
CA ALA A 141 -1.04 5.22 -2.75
C ALA A 141 -0.28 3.95 -3.14
N ALA A 142 0.81 3.63 -2.42
CA ALA A 142 1.62 2.43 -2.71
C ALA A 142 0.82 1.12 -2.65
N PHE A 143 -0.15 1.01 -1.72
CA PHE A 143 -1.02 -0.17 -1.66
C PHE A 143 -2.40 0.07 -2.26
N GLY A 144 -2.94 1.29 -2.14
CA GLY A 144 -4.28 1.62 -2.58
C GLY A 144 -4.45 1.56 -4.09
N ILE A 145 -3.45 1.99 -4.85
CA ILE A 145 -3.46 1.93 -6.31
C ILE A 145 -3.53 0.47 -6.82
N PRO A 146 -2.64 -0.45 -6.41
CA PRO A 146 -2.75 -1.85 -6.79
C PRO A 146 -4.05 -2.51 -6.31
N LEU A 147 -4.52 -2.16 -5.10
CA LEU A 147 -5.79 -2.66 -4.58
C LEU A 147 -6.95 -2.30 -5.50
N LEU A 148 -7.04 -1.03 -5.90
CA LEU A 148 -8.09 -0.54 -6.80
C LEU A 148 -8.05 -1.20 -8.18
N GLN A 149 -6.87 -1.54 -8.70
CA GLN A 149 -6.73 -2.22 -9.99
C GLN A 149 -7.14 -3.70 -9.96
N ARG A 150 -7.16 -4.32 -8.78
CA ARG A 150 -7.56 -5.72 -8.60
C ARG A 150 -9.05 -5.89 -8.33
N VAL A 151 -9.71 -4.84 -7.86
CA VAL A 151 -11.14 -4.88 -7.54
C VAL A 151 -11.98 -4.82 -8.82
N ASP A 152 -12.89 -5.77 -9.00
CA ASP A 152 -13.87 -5.78 -10.07
C ASP A 152 -15.06 -4.89 -9.71
N PRO A 153 -15.26 -3.74 -10.37
CA PRO A 153 -16.35 -2.82 -10.06
C PRO A 153 -17.75 -3.37 -10.42
N THR A 154 -17.84 -4.44 -11.20
CA THR A 154 -19.12 -5.05 -11.59
C THR A 154 -19.73 -5.91 -10.47
N GLN A 155 -18.92 -6.35 -9.53
CA GLN A 155 -19.33 -7.19 -8.42
C GLN A 155 -19.62 -6.33 -7.18
N ARG A 156 -20.76 -6.59 -6.51
CA ARG A 156 -21.20 -5.78 -5.36
C ARG A 156 -20.73 -6.28 -4.01
N HIS A 157 -20.12 -7.47 -3.95
CA HIS A 157 -19.61 -8.01 -2.69
C HIS A 157 -18.27 -7.37 -2.30
N THR A 158 -17.91 -7.49 -1.03
CA THR A 158 -16.62 -7.01 -0.52
C THR A 158 -15.50 -7.89 -1.05
N GLN A 159 -14.53 -7.27 -1.71
CA GLN A 159 -13.39 -7.92 -2.35
C GLN A 159 -12.08 -7.58 -1.62
N ALA A 160 -12.05 -6.44 -0.92
CA ALA A 160 -10.86 -6.00 -0.22
C ALA A 160 -11.17 -5.36 1.13
N ILE A 161 -10.24 -5.52 2.09
CA ILE A 161 -10.32 -4.92 3.42
C ILE A 161 -9.01 -4.23 3.74
N VAL A 162 -9.11 -2.99 4.21
CA VAL A 162 -7.99 -2.24 4.78
C VAL A 162 -8.24 -2.04 6.27
N LEU A 163 -7.33 -2.52 7.12
CA LEU A 163 -7.42 -2.33 8.56
C LEU A 163 -6.59 -1.13 9.01
N SER A 164 -7.19 -0.28 9.80
CA SER A 164 -6.57 0.91 10.38
C SER A 164 -6.67 0.90 11.90
N PRO A 165 -5.62 1.29 12.63
CA PRO A 165 -5.62 1.28 14.09
C PRO A 165 -6.51 2.38 14.70
N THR A 166 -6.72 3.50 14.01
CA THR A 166 -7.50 4.63 14.51
C THR A 166 -8.62 5.03 13.55
N ARG A 167 -9.60 5.73 14.09
CA ARG A 167 -10.72 6.27 13.33
C ARG A 167 -10.27 7.29 12.28
N GLU A 168 -9.39 8.19 12.69
CA GLU A 168 -8.90 9.29 11.85
C GLU A 168 -8.18 8.73 10.63
N LEU A 169 -7.27 7.77 10.85
CA LEU A 169 -6.56 7.12 9.76
C LEU A 169 -7.49 6.28 8.88
N CYS A 170 -8.51 5.63 9.46
CA CYS A 170 -9.53 4.91 8.71
C CYS A 170 -10.27 5.84 7.72
N LEU A 171 -10.68 7.01 8.17
CA LEU A 171 -11.34 8.00 7.34
C LEU A 171 -10.41 8.52 6.25
N GLN A 172 -9.18 8.90 6.62
CA GLN A 172 -8.18 9.39 5.67
C GLN A 172 -7.92 8.37 4.55
N ILE A 173 -7.67 7.10 4.89
CA ILE A 173 -7.45 6.05 3.90
C ILE A 173 -8.68 5.87 3.01
N ALA A 174 -9.89 5.91 3.58
CA ALA A 174 -11.11 5.74 2.80
C ALA A 174 -11.30 6.91 1.81
N ASP A 175 -10.97 8.11 2.20
CA ASP A 175 -11.08 9.29 1.34
C ASP A 175 -9.98 9.26 0.27
N ASP A 176 -8.72 8.93 0.61
CA ASP A 176 -7.65 8.73 -0.36
C ASP A 176 -8.06 7.69 -1.43
N LEU A 177 -8.63 6.54 -1.04
CA LEU A 177 -9.07 5.51 -1.98
C LEU A 177 -10.24 5.95 -2.86
N LYS A 178 -11.17 6.75 -2.35
CA LYS A 178 -12.25 7.34 -3.16
C LYS A 178 -11.69 8.30 -4.20
N ASP A 179 -10.74 9.14 -3.79
CA ASP A 179 -10.09 10.10 -4.67
C ASP A 179 -9.32 9.39 -5.78
N PHE A 180 -8.53 8.36 -5.47
CA PHE A 180 -7.82 7.54 -6.46
C PHE A 180 -8.77 6.79 -7.41
N SER A 181 -9.97 6.41 -6.93
CA SER A 181 -10.98 5.70 -7.72
C SER A 181 -12.00 6.62 -8.43
N LYS A 182 -11.82 7.94 -8.37
CA LYS A 182 -12.75 8.96 -8.89
C LYS A 182 -13.30 8.66 -10.29
N TYR A 183 -12.48 8.12 -11.16
CA TYR A 183 -12.84 7.80 -12.54
C TYR A 183 -13.19 6.33 -12.78
N ILE A 184 -13.11 5.48 -11.75
CA ILE A 184 -13.55 4.07 -11.84
C ILE A 184 -15.01 3.97 -11.46
N LYS A 185 -15.88 3.79 -12.45
CA LYS A 185 -17.32 3.66 -12.21
C LYS A 185 -17.63 2.35 -11.49
N GLY A 186 -18.44 2.42 -10.44
CA GLY A 186 -19.00 1.23 -9.75
C GLY A 186 -18.19 0.79 -8.53
N ILE A 187 -17.03 1.38 -8.22
CA ILE A 187 -16.34 1.12 -6.96
C ILE A 187 -16.97 1.93 -5.83
N ASN A 188 -17.30 1.24 -4.74
CA ASN A 188 -17.78 1.84 -3.50
C ASN A 188 -16.82 1.50 -2.35
N VAL A 189 -16.21 2.52 -1.75
CA VAL A 189 -15.33 2.43 -0.59
C VAL A 189 -16.09 2.86 0.64
N VAL A 190 -16.25 1.96 1.62
CA VAL A 190 -16.99 2.22 2.86
C VAL A 190 -16.05 2.22 4.05
N ALA A 191 -16.07 3.33 4.82
CA ALA A 191 -15.35 3.44 6.09
C ALA A 191 -16.18 2.87 7.24
N VAL A 192 -15.58 2.01 8.08
CA VAL A 192 -16.22 1.31 9.19
C VAL A 192 -15.42 1.53 10.47
N TYR A 193 -15.93 2.35 11.39
CA TYR A 193 -15.20 2.77 12.60
C TYR A 193 -16.13 3.04 13.78
N GLY A 194 -15.59 2.97 15.00
CA GLY A 194 -16.33 3.22 16.24
C GLY A 194 -16.60 4.71 16.50
N GLY A 195 -17.51 5.01 17.45
CA GLY A 195 -17.80 6.37 17.89
C GLY A 195 -18.81 7.14 17.04
N THR A 196 -19.48 6.47 16.08
CA THR A 196 -20.57 7.03 15.27
C THR A 196 -21.73 6.04 15.19
N SER A 197 -22.86 6.50 14.61
CA SER A 197 -24.03 5.65 14.34
C SER A 197 -23.63 4.39 13.57
N ILE A 198 -23.97 3.23 14.12
CA ILE A 198 -23.76 1.96 13.42
C ILE A 198 -24.76 1.77 12.29
N VAL A 199 -25.95 2.37 12.42
CA VAL A 199 -27.05 2.22 11.47
C VAL A 199 -26.64 2.71 10.08
N ASP A 200 -25.97 3.87 10.01
CA ASP A 200 -25.51 4.47 8.77
C ASP A 200 -24.48 3.58 8.07
N GLN A 201 -23.60 2.97 8.85
CA GLN A 201 -22.58 2.05 8.33
C GLN A 201 -23.22 0.74 7.85
N ILE A 202 -24.21 0.22 8.56
CA ILE A 202 -25.00 -0.94 8.12
C ILE A 202 -25.69 -0.63 6.79
N HIS A 203 -26.29 0.55 6.67
CA HIS A 203 -26.96 0.98 5.45
C HIS A 203 -25.98 1.09 4.27
N ALA A 204 -24.82 1.71 4.49
CA ALA A 204 -23.77 1.82 3.50
C ALA A 204 -23.29 0.44 3.00
N LEU A 205 -23.03 -0.51 3.92
CA LEU A 205 -22.61 -1.87 3.56
C LEU A 205 -23.68 -2.64 2.79
N LYS A 206 -24.96 -2.48 3.14
CA LYS A 206 -26.07 -3.12 2.43
C LYS A 206 -26.25 -2.64 0.99
N HIS A 207 -25.82 -1.43 0.66
CA HIS A 207 -25.79 -0.93 -0.72
C HIS A 207 -24.70 -1.59 -1.57
N GLY A 208 -23.78 -2.32 -0.94
CA GLY A 208 -22.63 -2.97 -1.55
C GLY A 208 -21.37 -2.14 -1.36
N ALA A 209 -20.31 -2.77 -0.90
CA ALA A 209 -18.99 -2.16 -0.70
C ALA A 209 -17.94 -3.12 -1.24
N GLN A 210 -17.27 -2.75 -2.31
CA GLN A 210 -16.18 -3.55 -2.84
C GLN A 210 -14.95 -3.45 -1.93
N ILE A 211 -14.76 -2.30 -1.30
CA ILE A 211 -13.63 -2.07 -0.39
C ILE A 211 -14.17 -1.57 0.95
N ILE A 212 -13.76 -2.24 2.03
CA ILE A 212 -14.03 -1.80 3.40
C ILE A 212 -12.74 -1.31 4.03
N VAL A 213 -12.72 -0.06 4.49
CA VAL A 213 -11.65 0.47 5.34
C VAL A 213 -12.17 0.47 6.77
N ALA A 214 -11.51 -0.24 7.69
CA ALA A 214 -12.12 -0.50 8.99
C ALA A 214 -11.17 -0.36 10.17
N THR A 215 -11.72 0.09 11.30
CA THR A 215 -11.12 -0.18 12.61
C THR A 215 -11.54 -1.57 13.09
N PRO A 216 -10.62 -2.40 13.65
CA PRO A 216 -10.89 -3.80 13.93
C PRO A 216 -12.12 -4.05 14.80
N GLY A 217 -12.31 -3.28 15.89
CA GLY A 217 -13.43 -3.47 16.82
C GLY A 217 -14.80 -3.30 16.18
N ARG A 218 -15.00 -2.29 15.34
CA ARG A 218 -16.27 -2.05 14.63
C ARG A 218 -16.50 -3.08 13.51
N LEU A 219 -15.45 -3.50 12.85
CA LEU A 219 -15.56 -4.54 11.82
C LEU A 219 -16.05 -5.86 12.44
N ILE A 220 -15.46 -6.27 13.57
CA ILE A 220 -15.88 -7.47 14.30
C ILE A 220 -17.34 -7.37 14.74
N ASP A 221 -17.80 -6.23 15.27
CA ASP A 221 -19.20 -6.03 15.63
C ASP A 221 -20.15 -6.20 14.43
N LEU A 222 -19.79 -5.65 13.27
CA LEU A 222 -20.59 -5.79 12.04
C LEU A 222 -20.56 -7.21 11.47
N MET A 223 -19.44 -7.93 11.59
CA MET A 223 -19.35 -9.35 11.26
C MET A 223 -20.25 -10.21 12.17
N ASN A 224 -20.21 -9.97 13.48
CA ASN A 224 -21.06 -10.69 14.45
C ASN A 224 -22.56 -10.45 14.22
N ARG A 225 -22.92 -9.30 13.67
CA ARG A 225 -24.28 -8.98 13.25
C ARG A 225 -24.66 -9.55 11.87
N GLY A 226 -23.74 -10.23 11.20
CA GLY A 226 -23.96 -10.78 9.84
C GLY A 226 -24.09 -9.72 8.74
N VAL A 227 -23.66 -8.47 9.01
CA VAL A 227 -23.75 -7.37 8.03
C VAL A 227 -22.53 -7.31 7.14
N ALA A 228 -21.33 -7.43 7.73
CA ALA A 228 -20.09 -7.50 6.99
C ALA A 228 -19.80 -8.97 6.63
N GLN A 229 -19.99 -9.32 5.37
CA GLN A 229 -19.70 -10.65 4.81
C GLN A 229 -18.32 -10.60 4.16
N LEU A 230 -17.37 -11.38 4.67
CA LEU A 230 -15.96 -11.34 4.26
C LEU A 230 -15.48 -12.65 3.64
N ASP A 231 -16.38 -13.56 3.38
CA ASP A 231 -16.13 -14.90 2.82
C ASP A 231 -15.59 -14.86 1.38
N ARG A 232 -15.77 -13.74 0.67
CA ARG A 232 -15.31 -13.52 -0.71
C ARG A 232 -14.21 -12.47 -0.82
N VAL A 233 -13.58 -12.12 0.31
CA VAL A 233 -12.47 -11.16 0.31
C VAL A 233 -11.19 -11.85 -0.16
N GLU A 234 -10.61 -11.30 -1.21
CA GLU A 234 -9.37 -11.82 -1.83
C GLU A 234 -8.14 -10.96 -1.51
N ASN A 235 -8.34 -9.68 -1.09
CA ASN A 235 -7.26 -8.70 -0.86
C ASN A 235 -7.38 -7.99 0.49
#